data_7b8ab0176054a0cf01ff9cd4e571939e
#
_entry.id   7b8ab0176054a0cf01ff9cd4e571939e
#
_cell.length_a   1.000
_cell.length_b   1.000
_cell.length_c   1.000
_cell.angle_alpha   90.00
_cell.angle_beta   90.00
_cell.angle_gamma   90.00
#
_symmetry.space_group_name_H-M   'P 1'
#
loop_
_entity.id
_entity.type
_entity.pdbx_description
1 polymer ?
#
loop_
_entity_poly.entity_id
_entity_poly.type
_entity_poly.pdbx_seq_one_letter_code
_entity_poly.pdbx_strand_id
1 'polypeptide(L)'
;MSTDSKEPAVQEGRKERLSAHEVAVWLRRHPRFLAQYPDLTLSLVVPREDGPAASLASYQLEVLRDKNRELNRRLNELYGNALENEKLTVRTHQLALALIRASTPADTVRTMVASLSEDFQGEAVRMVLFQPVEDLSPDWLQILPARDKRMAPFHDALAGSEPLCGRLNPDKMQLLFGDEQQQSQSVALIPMPGTGLIAVGSSDGNRFYPGMGTLFLRLIGETFVAAMARFGKRG
;
A
#
# COMPACT_ATOMS: atom_id res chain seq x y z
N MET A 1 -7.11 80.18 52.85
CA MET A 1 -6.67 78.82 53.30
C MET A 1 -7.52 77.85 52.58
N SER A 2 -6.95 77.32 51.50
CA SER A 2 -7.62 76.41 50.59
C SER A 2 -7.38 75.01 51.04
N THR A 3 -8.43 74.19 51.19
CA THR A 3 -8.34 72.76 51.40
C THR A 3 -8.68 72.09 50.08
N ASP A 4 -7.65 71.50 49.52
CA ASP A 4 -7.68 70.73 48.33
C ASP A 4 -8.24 69.34 48.68
N SER A 5 -9.43 69.02 48.21
CA SER A 5 -10.04 67.68 48.34
C SER A 5 -9.82 66.90 47.04
N LYS A 6 -8.86 65.99 47.08
CA LYS A 6 -8.55 65.08 46.02
C LYS A 6 -9.52 63.95 46.01
N GLU A 7 -10.42 63.92 45.01
CA GLU A 7 -11.30 62.79 44.73
C GLU A 7 -10.44 61.60 44.22
N PRO A 8 -10.73 60.35 44.66
CA PRO A 8 -10.06 59.16 44.11
C PRO A 8 -10.69 58.78 42.76
N ALA A 9 -9.83 58.70 41.77
CA ALA A 9 -10.19 58.19 40.46
C ALA A 9 -10.67 56.74 40.52
N VAL A 10 -11.92 56.54 40.11
CA VAL A 10 -12.52 55.22 39.92
C VAL A 10 -11.80 54.56 38.73
N GLN A 11 -11.01 53.54 39.01
CA GLN A 11 -10.44 52.66 37.97
C GLN A 11 -11.59 51.91 37.32
N GLU A 12 -11.97 52.30 36.10
CA GLU A 12 -12.80 51.50 35.21
C GLU A 12 -12.10 50.17 34.91
N GLY A 13 -12.68 49.06 35.42
CA GLY A 13 -12.21 47.71 35.19
C GLY A 13 -12.10 47.40 33.71
N ARG A 14 -10.88 47.19 33.27
CA ARG A 14 -10.53 46.65 31.91
C ARG A 14 -11.30 45.35 31.74
N LYS A 15 -12.40 45.34 30.99
CA LYS A 15 -13.09 44.12 30.57
C LYS A 15 -12.10 43.30 29.76
N GLU A 16 -11.52 42.29 30.38
CA GLU A 16 -10.68 41.30 29.67
C GLU A 16 -11.53 40.65 28.57
N ARG A 17 -11.25 41.02 27.33
CA ARG A 17 -11.87 40.39 26.16
C ARG A 17 -11.19 39.04 25.95
N LEU A 18 -11.86 37.95 26.37
CA LEU A 18 -11.42 36.60 26.06
C LEU A 18 -11.23 36.45 24.55
N SER A 19 -10.07 35.95 24.14
CA SER A 19 -9.81 35.65 22.74
C SER A 19 -10.58 34.39 22.31
N ALA A 20 -10.94 34.29 21.06
CA ALA A 20 -11.59 33.09 20.53
C ALA A 20 -10.79 31.81 20.80
N HIS A 21 -9.47 31.92 20.79
CA HIS A 21 -8.56 30.80 21.09
C HIS A 21 -8.67 30.35 22.56
N GLU A 22 -8.71 31.29 23.52
CA GLU A 22 -8.85 30.98 24.94
C GLU A 22 -10.19 30.31 25.23
N VAL A 23 -11.27 30.79 24.62
CA VAL A 23 -12.60 30.18 24.71
C VAL A 23 -12.57 28.74 24.14
N ALA A 24 -11.95 28.54 22.99
CA ALA A 24 -11.86 27.22 22.39
C ALA A 24 -11.03 26.23 23.24
N VAL A 25 -9.91 26.68 23.82
CA VAL A 25 -9.09 25.86 24.73
C VAL A 25 -9.85 25.51 25.99
N TRP A 26 -10.57 26.51 26.55
CA TRP A 26 -11.38 26.32 27.77
C TRP A 26 -12.51 25.31 27.52
N LEU A 27 -13.28 25.45 26.45
CA LEU A 27 -14.37 24.52 26.09
C LEU A 27 -13.86 23.06 25.85
N ARG A 28 -12.68 22.90 25.26
CA ARG A 28 -12.07 21.56 25.13
C ARG A 28 -11.75 20.89 26.45
N ARG A 29 -11.40 21.68 27.47
CA ARG A 29 -11.13 21.17 28.83
C ARG A 29 -12.42 20.94 29.63
N HIS A 30 -13.53 21.55 29.21
CA HIS A 30 -14.82 21.46 29.90
C HIS A 30 -15.92 20.92 28.97
N PRO A 31 -15.85 19.66 28.52
CA PRO A 31 -16.75 19.11 27.49
C PRO A 31 -18.21 19.04 27.93
N ARG A 32 -18.48 19.09 29.25
CA ARG A 32 -19.85 19.10 29.83
C ARG A 32 -20.42 20.49 30.02
N PHE A 33 -19.73 21.54 29.65
CA PHE A 33 -20.17 22.92 29.85
C PHE A 33 -21.54 23.18 29.22
N LEU A 34 -21.74 22.78 27.98
CA LEU A 34 -23.01 22.97 27.27
C LEU A 34 -24.19 22.18 27.89
N ALA A 35 -23.92 21.12 28.64
CA ALA A 35 -24.97 20.40 29.38
C ALA A 35 -25.50 21.22 30.57
N GLN A 36 -24.68 22.13 31.12
CA GLN A 36 -25.08 23.04 32.20
C GLN A 36 -25.82 24.29 31.70
N TYR A 37 -25.64 24.61 30.39
CA TYR A 37 -26.23 25.78 29.73
C TYR A 37 -26.92 25.35 28.42
N PRO A 38 -28.08 24.66 28.50
CA PRO A 38 -28.77 24.13 27.30
C PRO A 38 -29.22 25.22 26.32
N ASP A 39 -29.54 26.40 26.83
CA ASP A 39 -29.92 27.59 26.08
C ASP A 39 -28.81 28.06 25.13
N LEU A 40 -27.54 27.96 25.55
CA LEU A 40 -26.41 28.29 24.68
C LEU A 40 -26.31 27.32 23.51
N THR A 41 -26.62 26.05 23.70
CA THR A 41 -26.60 25.05 22.64
C THR A 41 -27.59 25.36 21.51
N LEU A 42 -28.73 25.96 21.87
CA LEU A 42 -29.79 26.36 20.93
C LEU A 42 -29.49 27.71 20.26
N SER A 43 -28.83 28.63 20.99
CA SER A 43 -28.55 29.99 20.52
C SER A 43 -27.24 30.10 19.72
N LEU A 44 -26.27 29.18 19.93
CA LEU A 44 -25.04 29.16 19.17
C LEU A 44 -25.30 28.82 17.69
N VAL A 45 -24.87 29.71 16.82
CA VAL A 45 -25.03 29.59 15.36
C VAL A 45 -23.69 29.34 14.73
N VAL A 46 -23.61 28.30 13.87
CA VAL A 46 -22.42 28.03 13.06
C VAL A 46 -22.66 28.64 11.68
N PRO A 47 -21.91 29.70 11.30
CA PRO A 47 -22.03 30.27 9.97
C PRO A 47 -21.60 29.24 8.92
N ARG A 48 -22.31 29.14 7.78
CA ARG A 48 -21.91 28.42 6.59
C ARG A 48 -21.38 29.41 5.58
N GLU A 49 -20.39 29.01 4.81
CA GLU A 49 -19.84 29.82 3.71
C GLU A 49 -20.90 30.04 2.63
N ASP A 50 -21.80 29.04 2.43
CA ASP A 50 -22.92 29.14 1.47
C ASP A 50 -24.22 28.64 2.14
N GLY A 51 -25.09 29.54 2.57
CA GLY A 51 -26.44 29.20 3.02
C GLY A 51 -26.88 29.78 4.38
N PRO A 52 -28.13 29.54 4.82
CA PRO A 52 -28.66 30.06 6.07
C PRO A 52 -27.94 29.45 7.28
N ALA A 53 -27.73 30.27 8.31
CA ALA A 53 -27.11 29.87 9.57
C ALA A 53 -27.84 28.68 10.19
N ALA A 54 -27.11 27.64 10.57
CA ALA A 54 -27.66 26.45 11.24
C ALA A 54 -27.35 26.45 12.74
N SER A 55 -28.22 25.79 13.50
CA SER A 55 -27.95 25.58 14.95
C SER A 55 -26.73 24.68 15.14
N LEU A 56 -26.02 24.80 16.25
CA LEU A 56 -24.87 23.95 16.60
C LEU A 56 -25.24 22.46 16.54
N ALA A 57 -26.46 22.10 16.96
CA ALA A 57 -26.93 20.70 16.90
C ALA A 57 -27.07 20.18 15.45
N SER A 58 -27.60 21.02 14.55
CA SER A 58 -27.69 20.67 13.11
C SER A 58 -26.32 20.50 12.48
N TYR A 59 -25.36 21.36 12.80
CA TYR A 59 -23.98 21.26 12.34
C TYR A 59 -23.31 19.98 12.87
N GLN A 60 -23.47 19.68 14.17
CA GLN A 60 -22.92 18.45 14.75
C GLN A 60 -23.51 17.20 14.10
N LEU A 61 -24.82 17.19 13.81
CA LEU A 61 -25.48 16.08 13.13
C LEU A 61 -24.91 15.87 11.70
N GLU A 62 -24.66 16.94 10.97
CA GLU A 62 -24.05 16.89 9.64
C GLU A 62 -22.63 16.33 9.70
N VAL A 63 -21.78 16.85 10.58
CA VAL A 63 -20.42 16.36 10.81
C VAL A 63 -20.41 14.87 11.21
N LEU A 64 -21.34 14.44 12.07
CA LEU A 64 -21.45 13.03 12.46
C LEU A 64 -21.90 12.15 11.30
N ARG A 65 -22.82 12.61 10.46
CA ARG A 65 -23.25 11.90 9.26
C ARG A 65 -22.09 11.72 8.27
N ASP A 66 -21.31 12.78 8.06
CA ASP A 66 -20.16 12.72 7.15
C ASP A 66 -19.07 11.81 7.66
N LYS A 67 -18.77 11.86 8.97
CA LYS A 67 -17.85 10.90 9.60
C LYS A 67 -18.36 9.47 9.51
N ASN A 68 -19.65 9.23 9.68
CA ASN A 68 -20.23 7.90 9.54
C ASN A 68 -20.10 7.37 8.11
N ARG A 69 -20.38 8.21 7.10
CA ARG A 69 -20.18 7.86 5.68
C ARG A 69 -18.71 7.50 5.39
N GLU A 70 -17.79 8.31 5.89
CA GLU A 70 -16.35 8.08 5.70
C GLU A 70 -15.89 6.79 6.40
N LEU A 71 -16.36 6.53 7.63
CA LEU A 71 -16.06 5.29 8.33
C LEU A 71 -16.60 4.05 7.60
N ASN A 72 -17.83 4.13 7.09
CA ASN A 72 -18.42 3.05 6.29
C ASN A 72 -17.64 2.82 4.99
N ARG A 73 -17.18 3.88 4.31
CA ARG A 73 -16.33 3.75 3.13
C ARG A 73 -15.02 3.03 3.46
N ARG A 74 -14.31 3.45 4.51
CA ARG A 74 -13.06 2.81 4.95
C ARG A 74 -13.28 1.36 5.37
N LEU A 75 -14.39 1.07 6.03
CA LEU A 75 -14.74 -0.30 6.43
C LEU A 75 -14.94 -1.20 5.21
N ASN A 76 -15.65 -0.72 4.18
CA ASN A 76 -15.85 -1.44 2.93
C ASN A 76 -14.51 -1.67 2.18
N GLU A 77 -13.61 -0.68 2.17
CA GLU A 77 -12.27 -0.81 1.60
C GLU A 77 -11.45 -1.88 2.35
N LEU A 78 -11.46 -1.85 3.68
CA LEU A 78 -10.77 -2.85 4.51
C LEU A 78 -11.34 -4.25 4.29
N TYR A 79 -12.65 -4.39 4.19
CA TYR A 79 -13.31 -5.67 3.90
C TYR A 79 -12.91 -6.20 2.50
N GLY A 80 -12.91 -5.33 1.49
CA GLY A 80 -12.42 -5.67 0.16
C GLY A 80 -10.98 -6.17 0.16
N ASN A 81 -10.09 -5.46 0.84
CA ASN A 81 -8.69 -5.84 0.99
C ASN A 81 -8.53 -7.19 1.72
N ALA A 82 -9.35 -7.44 2.74
CA ALA A 82 -9.33 -8.73 3.46
C ALA A 82 -9.72 -9.91 2.55
N LEU A 83 -10.76 -9.75 1.73
CA LEU A 83 -11.18 -10.77 0.75
C LEU A 83 -10.11 -11.03 -0.32
N GLU A 84 -9.44 -9.99 -0.82
CA GLU A 84 -8.35 -10.16 -1.77
C GLU A 84 -7.14 -10.87 -1.14
N ASN A 85 -6.79 -10.53 0.10
CA ASN A 85 -5.74 -11.22 0.84
C ASN A 85 -6.07 -12.70 1.09
N GLU A 86 -7.32 -13.03 1.38
CA GLU A 86 -7.79 -14.42 1.51
C GLU A 86 -7.59 -15.20 0.20
N LYS A 87 -8.01 -14.63 -0.93
CA LYS A 87 -7.80 -15.24 -2.26
C LYS A 87 -6.33 -15.46 -2.56
N LEU A 88 -5.48 -14.46 -2.30
CA LEU A 88 -4.03 -14.56 -2.49
C LEU A 88 -3.41 -15.64 -1.60
N THR A 89 -3.87 -15.76 -0.36
CA THR A 89 -3.42 -16.82 0.56
C THR A 89 -3.75 -18.21 0.01
N VAL A 90 -4.98 -18.42 -0.45
CA VAL A 90 -5.41 -19.70 -1.04
C VAL A 90 -4.59 -20.03 -2.29
N ARG A 91 -4.43 -19.07 -3.21
CA ARG A 91 -3.64 -19.24 -4.44
C ARG A 91 -2.17 -19.54 -4.15
N THR A 92 -1.56 -18.85 -3.20
CA THR A 92 -0.17 -19.09 -2.80
C THR A 92 0.01 -20.48 -2.19
N HIS A 93 -0.95 -20.93 -1.39
CA HIS A 93 -0.96 -22.27 -0.85
C HIS A 93 -1.10 -23.34 -1.95
N GLN A 94 -2.03 -23.14 -2.90
CA GLN A 94 -2.21 -24.05 -4.03
C GLN A 94 -0.96 -24.15 -4.89
N LEU A 95 -0.29 -23.01 -5.17
CA LEU A 95 1.00 -22.98 -5.86
C LEU A 95 2.05 -23.79 -5.09
N ALA A 96 2.17 -23.60 -3.78
CA ALA A 96 3.13 -24.36 -2.97
C ALA A 96 2.90 -25.87 -3.09
N LEU A 97 1.64 -26.32 -3.00
CA LEU A 97 1.30 -27.73 -3.18
C LEU A 97 1.61 -28.23 -4.61
N ALA A 98 1.36 -27.44 -5.63
CA ALA A 98 1.67 -27.78 -7.01
C ALA A 98 3.18 -27.94 -7.22
N LEU A 99 3.99 -26.99 -6.70
CA LEU A 99 5.45 -27.06 -6.76
C LEU A 99 6.02 -28.26 -5.97
N ILE A 100 5.43 -28.60 -4.83
CA ILE A 100 5.82 -29.81 -4.07
C ILE A 100 5.57 -31.08 -4.86
N ARG A 101 4.50 -31.13 -5.65
CA ARG A 101 4.14 -32.31 -6.47
C ARG A 101 4.94 -32.42 -7.76
N ALA A 102 5.55 -31.34 -8.21
CA ALA A 102 6.38 -31.35 -9.43
C ALA A 102 7.54 -32.36 -9.30
N SER A 103 7.72 -33.18 -10.33
CA SER A 103 8.64 -34.31 -10.29
C SER A 103 10.03 -33.97 -10.85
N THR A 104 10.13 -32.92 -11.68
CA THR A 104 11.36 -32.50 -12.33
C THR A 104 11.60 -30.98 -12.15
N PRO A 105 12.84 -30.50 -12.33
CA PRO A 105 13.11 -29.08 -12.38
C PRO A 105 12.29 -28.36 -13.46
N ALA A 106 12.18 -28.96 -14.65
CA ALA A 106 11.41 -28.41 -15.75
C ALA A 106 9.92 -28.27 -15.42
N ASP A 107 9.31 -29.28 -14.77
CA ASP A 107 7.92 -29.23 -14.32
C ASP A 107 7.72 -28.15 -13.25
N THR A 108 8.68 -27.99 -12.34
CA THR A 108 8.64 -26.94 -11.31
C THR A 108 8.62 -25.55 -11.94
N VAL A 109 9.47 -25.32 -12.94
CA VAL A 109 9.54 -24.02 -13.66
C VAL A 109 8.25 -23.78 -14.45
N ARG A 110 7.75 -24.77 -15.20
CA ARG A 110 6.49 -24.65 -15.95
C ARG A 110 5.30 -24.38 -15.05
N THR A 111 5.19 -25.14 -13.94
CA THR A 111 4.12 -24.94 -12.94
C THR A 111 4.14 -23.53 -12.37
N MET A 112 5.32 -23.01 -12.05
CA MET A 112 5.45 -21.65 -11.54
C MET A 112 4.93 -20.60 -12.51
N VAL A 113 5.38 -20.67 -13.78
CA VAL A 113 4.96 -19.69 -14.79
C VAL A 113 3.49 -19.83 -15.13
N ALA A 114 2.97 -21.05 -15.25
CA ALA A 114 1.54 -21.29 -15.47
C ALA A 114 0.68 -20.70 -14.35
N SER A 115 1.01 -20.97 -13.08
CA SER A 115 0.28 -20.38 -11.95
C SER A 115 0.37 -18.86 -11.93
N LEU A 116 1.53 -18.26 -12.21
CA LEU A 116 1.64 -16.79 -12.25
C LEU A 116 0.79 -16.17 -13.37
N SER A 117 0.67 -16.85 -14.50
CA SER A 117 -0.15 -16.38 -15.61
C SER A 117 -1.65 -16.58 -15.36
N GLU A 118 -2.05 -17.74 -14.88
CA GLU A 118 -3.45 -18.15 -14.76
C GLU A 118 -4.07 -17.72 -13.43
N ASP A 119 -3.47 -18.14 -12.29
CA ASP A 119 -4.04 -17.94 -10.97
C ASP A 119 -3.81 -16.49 -10.48
N PHE A 120 -2.64 -15.93 -10.79
CA PHE A 120 -2.27 -14.58 -10.39
C PHE A 120 -2.46 -13.54 -11.52
N GLN A 121 -3.02 -13.96 -12.67
CA GLN A 121 -3.36 -13.07 -13.79
C GLN A 121 -2.17 -12.22 -14.28
N GLY A 122 -0.97 -12.81 -14.31
CA GLY A 122 0.21 -12.20 -14.90
C GLY A 122 0.08 -12.14 -16.42
N GLU A 123 -0.03 -10.94 -16.99
CA GLU A 123 -0.20 -10.77 -18.44
C GLU A 123 1.07 -11.12 -19.20
N ALA A 124 2.23 -10.79 -18.63
CA ALA A 124 3.54 -11.15 -19.18
C ALA A 124 4.44 -11.68 -18.05
N VAL A 125 4.72 -12.97 -18.05
CA VAL A 125 5.63 -13.59 -17.08
C VAL A 125 6.95 -13.87 -17.79
N ARG A 126 8.05 -13.43 -17.18
CA ARG A 126 9.42 -13.68 -17.64
C ARG A 126 10.25 -14.22 -16.49
N MET A 127 11.10 -15.19 -16.79
CA MET A 127 11.96 -15.80 -15.79
C MET A 127 13.42 -15.78 -16.27
N VAL A 128 14.31 -15.40 -15.39
CA VAL A 128 15.75 -15.52 -15.59
C VAL A 128 16.26 -16.52 -14.56
N LEU A 129 16.92 -17.59 -15.02
CA LEU A 129 17.58 -18.56 -14.17
C LEU A 129 19.10 -18.49 -14.35
N PHE A 130 19.84 -18.70 -13.26
CA PHE A 130 21.31 -18.67 -13.28
C PHE A 130 21.94 -19.97 -13.80
N GLN A 131 21.16 -21.04 -13.80
CA GLN A 131 21.57 -22.34 -14.29
C GLN A 131 20.56 -22.89 -15.30
N PRO A 132 21.00 -23.59 -16.34
CA PRO A 132 20.11 -24.22 -17.30
C PRO A 132 19.26 -25.32 -16.63
N VAL A 133 18.07 -25.50 -17.15
CA VAL A 133 17.16 -26.59 -16.79
C VAL A 133 17.00 -27.45 -18.02
N GLU A 134 17.26 -28.75 -17.89
CA GLU A 134 17.14 -29.71 -18.99
C GLU A 134 15.72 -29.71 -19.57
N ASP A 135 15.59 -29.89 -20.87
CA ASP A 135 14.33 -29.93 -21.62
C ASP A 135 13.45 -28.69 -21.51
N LEU A 136 14.06 -27.51 -21.25
CA LEU A 136 13.31 -26.27 -21.06
C LEU A 136 14.03 -25.08 -21.74
N SER A 137 13.46 -24.59 -22.85
CA SER A 137 13.95 -23.39 -23.54
C SER A 137 12.81 -22.56 -24.18
N PRO A 138 11.77 -22.19 -23.48
CA PRO A 138 10.70 -21.33 -23.99
C PRO A 138 11.14 -19.86 -24.06
N ASP A 139 10.42 -19.05 -24.84
CA ASP A 139 10.73 -17.63 -25.04
C ASP A 139 10.62 -16.78 -23.75
N TRP A 140 9.83 -17.23 -22.79
CA TRP A 140 9.69 -16.53 -21.49
C TRP A 140 10.81 -16.86 -20.49
N LEU A 141 11.73 -17.79 -20.81
CA LEU A 141 12.84 -18.19 -19.97
C LEU A 141 14.17 -17.74 -20.57
N GLN A 142 14.97 -17.05 -19.77
CA GLN A 142 16.35 -16.72 -20.13
C GLN A 142 17.31 -17.39 -19.14
N ILE A 143 18.39 -17.94 -19.65
CA ILE A 143 19.48 -18.50 -18.85
C ILE A 143 20.63 -17.50 -18.84
N LEU A 144 20.83 -16.82 -17.72
CA LEU A 144 21.89 -15.84 -17.54
C LEU A 144 22.64 -16.12 -16.24
N PRO A 145 23.93 -16.48 -16.29
CA PRO A 145 24.72 -16.64 -15.05
C PRO A 145 24.64 -15.41 -14.16
N ALA A 146 24.66 -15.59 -12.85
CA ALA A 146 24.52 -14.49 -11.87
C ALA A 146 25.56 -13.36 -12.05
N ARG A 147 26.74 -13.69 -12.64
CA ARG A 147 27.82 -12.73 -12.94
C ARG A 147 27.78 -12.16 -14.36
N ASP A 148 26.75 -12.47 -15.14
CA ASP A 148 26.58 -11.89 -16.46
C ASP A 148 26.40 -10.37 -16.35
N LYS A 149 27.08 -9.61 -17.21
CA LYS A 149 27.01 -8.12 -17.20
C LYS A 149 25.58 -7.60 -17.38
N ARG A 150 24.74 -8.34 -18.09
CA ARG A 150 23.32 -7.99 -18.30
C ARG A 150 22.50 -8.04 -16.99
N MET A 151 22.97 -8.78 -15.99
CA MET A 151 22.33 -8.83 -14.66
C MET A 151 22.71 -7.65 -13.74
N ALA A 152 23.69 -6.81 -14.14
CA ALA A 152 24.11 -5.68 -13.33
C ALA A 152 22.97 -4.75 -12.87
N PRO A 153 21.96 -4.40 -13.70
CA PRO A 153 20.84 -3.57 -13.26
C PRO A 153 19.98 -4.19 -12.15
N PHE A 154 20.07 -5.50 -11.94
CA PHE A 154 19.26 -6.25 -10.96
C PHE A 154 20.02 -6.62 -9.69
N HIS A 155 21.30 -6.26 -9.55
CA HIS A 155 22.13 -6.66 -8.42
C HIS A 155 21.53 -6.21 -7.08
N ASP A 156 21.04 -4.99 -6.99
CA ASP A 156 20.45 -4.46 -5.75
C ASP A 156 19.17 -5.24 -5.36
N ALA A 157 18.35 -5.57 -6.36
CA ALA A 157 17.13 -6.37 -6.13
C ALA A 157 17.46 -7.79 -5.67
N LEU A 158 18.48 -8.41 -6.28
CA LEU A 158 18.93 -9.76 -5.92
C LEU A 158 19.62 -9.80 -4.55
N ALA A 159 20.37 -8.75 -4.19
CA ALA A 159 21.04 -8.65 -2.89
C ALA A 159 20.04 -8.39 -1.76
N GLY A 160 19.01 -7.60 -2.00
CA GLY A 160 17.98 -7.26 -1.01
C GLY A 160 16.97 -8.37 -0.75
N SER A 161 16.86 -9.37 -1.63
CA SER A 161 15.86 -10.46 -1.55
C SER A 161 14.40 -10.02 -1.42
N GLU A 162 14.12 -8.72 -1.48
CA GLU A 162 12.76 -8.17 -1.38
C GLU A 162 12.20 -7.91 -2.79
N PRO A 163 10.97 -8.31 -3.08
CA PRO A 163 10.31 -8.00 -4.34
C PRO A 163 10.18 -6.49 -4.55
N LEU A 164 10.36 -6.05 -5.78
CA LEU A 164 10.20 -4.66 -6.19
C LEU A 164 9.00 -4.51 -7.11
N CYS A 165 8.14 -3.54 -6.82
CA CYS A 165 6.97 -3.22 -7.63
C CYS A 165 7.07 -1.80 -8.17
N GLY A 166 6.65 -1.60 -9.43
CA GLY A 166 6.63 -0.30 -10.06
C GLY A 166 6.96 -0.35 -11.54
N ARG A 167 7.29 0.83 -12.09
CA ARG A 167 7.82 0.95 -13.45
C ARG A 167 9.32 0.71 -13.44
N LEU A 168 9.77 -0.16 -14.30
CA LEU A 168 11.20 -0.41 -14.48
C LEU A 168 11.82 0.62 -15.43
N ASN A 169 13.13 0.82 -15.30
CA ASN A 169 13.86 1.59 -16.29
C ASN A 169 13.94 0.85 -17.64
N PRO A 170 14.18 1.57 -18.76
CA PRO A 170 14.20 0.97 -20.10
C PRO A 170 15.15 -0.22 -20.25
N ASP A 171 16.33 -0.18 -19.64
CA ASP A 171 17.32 -1.25 -19.73
C ASP A 171 16.82 -2.55 -19.11
N LYS A 172 16.16 -2.45 -17.95
CA LYS A 172 15.53 -3.60 -17.27
C LYS A 172 14.36 -4.14 -18.08
N MET A 173 13.53 -3.25 -18.64
CA MET A 173 12.41 -3.63 -19.48
C MET A 173 12.88 -4.35 -20.75
N GLN A 174 13.88 -3.80 -21.44
CA GLN A 174 14.43 -4.39 -22.65
C GLN A 174 15.01 -5.79 -22.39
N LEU A 175 15.73 -5.98 -21.27
CA LEU A 175 16.28 -7.28 -20.92
C LEU A 175 15.20 -8.33 -20.65
N LEU A 176 14.14 -7.95 -19.91
CA LEU A 176 13.11 -8.90 -19.47
C LEU A 176 12.06 -9.16 -20.54
N PHE A 177 11.59 -8.11 -21.21
CA PHE A 177 10.42 -8.19 -22.10
C PHE A 177 10.76 -7.97 -23.58
N GLY A 178 11.96 -7.51 -23.89
CA GLY A 178 12.36 -7.26 -25.28
C GLY A 178 11.39 -6.32 -26.00
N ASP A 179 10.88 -6.75 -27.15
CA ASP A 179 9.94 -5.96 -27.97
C ASP A 179 8.54 -5.83 -27.34
N GLU A 180 8.19 -6.68 -26.39
CA GLU A 180 6.91 -6.61 -25.66
C GLU A 180 6.93 -5.61 -24.50
N GLN A 181 8.02 -4.90 -24.26
CA GLN A 181 8.18 -3.94 -23.17
C GLN A 181 7.06 -2.87 -23.12
N GLN A 182 6.49 -2.49 -24.27
CA GLN A 182 5.44 -1.46 -24.36
C GLN A 182 4.09 -1.93 -23.79
N GLN A 183 3.88 -3.24 -23.67
CA GLN A 183 2.64 -3.80 -23.16
C GLN A 183 2.57 -3.81 -21.62
N SER A 184 3.71 -3.73 -20.95
CA SER A 184 3.78 -3.77 -19.49
C SER A 184 3.99 -2.37 -18.89
N GLN A 185 2.95 -1.78 -18.30
CA GLN A 185 2.99 -0.47 -17.66
C GLN A 185 3.45 -0.52 -16.19
N SER A 186 3.26 -1.67 -15.53
CA SER A 186 3.79 -1.94 -14.20
C SER A 186 4.36 -3.36 -14.12
N VAL A 187 5.36 -3.56 -13.27
CA VAL A 187 6.09 -4.83 -13.15
C VAL A 187 6.33 -5.14 -11.67
N ALA A 188 6.15 -6.41 -11.31
CA ALA A 188 6.66 -6.98 -10.07
C ALA A 188 7.92 -7.81 -10.39
N LEU A 189 9.04 -7.47 -9.74
CA LEU A 189 10.26 -8.26 -9.75
C LEU A 189 10.34 -9.10 -8.48
N ILE A 190 10.47 -10.39 -8.62
CA ILE A 190 10.57 -11.36 -7.53
C ILE A 190 11.98 -11.94 -7.56
N PRO A 191 12.88 -11.49 -6.68
CA PRO A 191 14.22 -12.04 -6.61
C PRO A 191 14.18 -13.46 -6.02
N MET A 192 15.00 -14.34 -6.59
CA MET A 192 15.18 -15.71 -6.14
C MET A 192 16.67 -15.94 -5.87
N PRO A 193 17.14 -15.63 -4.66
CA PRO A 193 18.58 -15.68 -4.33
C PRO A 193 19.21 -17.02 -4.69
N GLY A 194 20.35 -16.95 -5.39
CA GLY A 194 21.07 -18.14 -5.85
C GLY A 194 20.42 -18.92 -7.01
N THR A 195 19.20 -18.59 -7.40
CA THR A 195 18.42 -19.29 -8.44
C THR A 195 18.14 -18.42 -9.64
N GLY A 196 17.70 -17.17 -9.45
CA GLY A 196 17.33 -16.29 -10.55
C GLY A 196 16.42 -15.14 -10.17
N LEU A 197 15.57 -14.75 -11.10
CA LEU A 197 14.62 -13.65 -10.99
C LEU A 197 13.34 -13.96 -11.77
N ILE A 198 12.18 -13.61 -11.22
CA ILE A 198 10.92 -13.61 -11.95
C ILE A 198 10.45 -12.17 -12.14
N ALA A 199 9.93 -11.86 -13.31
CA ALA A 199 9.26 -10.62 -13.62
C ALA A 199 7.81 -10.90 -14.06
N VAL A 200 6.86 -10.21 -13.44
CA VAL A 200 5.45 -10.26 -13.81
C VAL A 200 5.02 -8.89 -14.28
N GLY A 201 4.67 -8.77 -15.54
CA GLY A 201 4.21 -7.54 -16.17
C GLY A 201 2.69 -7.44 -16.20
N SER A 202 2.17 -6.21 -16.15
CA SER A 202 0.77 -5.90 -16.36
C SER A 202 0.60 -4.62 -17.19
N SER A 203 -0.44 -4.62 -18.03
CA SER A 203 -0.88 -3.45 -18.80
C SER A 203 -1.52 -2.38 -17.90
N ASP A 204 -1.98 -2.74 -16.70
CA ASP A 204 -2.45 -1.77 -15.69
C ASP A 204 -1.25 -1.17 -14.92
N GLY A 205 -1.02 0.13 -15.10
CA GLY A 205 0.05 0.87 -14.42
C GLY A 205 -0.11 0.96 -12.91
N ASN A 206 -1.29 0.67 -12.36
CA ASN A 206 -1.58 0.73 -10.92
C ASN A 206 -1.57 -0.65 -10.25
N ARG A 207 -1.39 -1.73 -11.00
CA ARG A 207 -1.38 -3.08 -10.43
C ARG A 207 -0.19 -3.33 -9.52
N PHE A 208 1.00 -3.01 -9.99
CA PHE A 208 2.24 -3.13 -9.24
C PHE A 208 2.80 -1.75 -8.95
N TYR A 209 2.22 -1.04 -7.95
CA TYR A 209 2.66 0.31 -7.58
C TYR A 209 3.74 0.28 -6.50
N PRO A 210 4.63 1.29 -6.46
CA PRO A 210 5.64 1.39 -5.42
C PRO A 210 5.00 1.52 -4.03
N GLY A 211 5.45 0.69 -3.08
CA GLY A 211 4.92 0.69 -1.70
C GLY A 211 3.74 -0.25 -1.47
N MET A 212 3.29 -1.01 -2.48
CA MET A 212 2.34 -2.10 -2.24
C MET A 212 2.95 -3.20 -1.36
N GLY A 213 2.10 -3.96 -0.66
CA GLY A 213 2.56 -5.10 0.14
C GLY A 213 3.17 -6.21 -0.73
N THR A 214 4.42 -6.57 -0.48
CA THR A 214 5.18 -7.55 -1.26
C THR A 214 5.22 -8.94 -0.64
N LEU A 215 4.52 -9.15 0.47
CA LEU A 215 4.57 -10.42 1.23
C LEU A 215 4.30 -11.65 0.36
N PHE A 216 3.21 -11.64 -0.43
CA PHE A 216 2.85 -12.79 -1.26
C PHE A 216 3.87 -13.04 -2.38
N LEU A 217 4.40 -11.98 -2.98
CA LEU A 217 5.45 -12.09 -4.01
C LEU A 217 6.72 -12.72 -3.43
N ARG A 218 7.09 -12.34 -2.22
CA ARG A 218 8.22 -12.94 -1.50
C ARG A 218 7.98 -14.42 -1.21
N LEU A 219 6.81 -14.76 -0.65
CA LEU A 219 6.44 -16.16 -0.36
C LEU A 219 6.46 -17.03 -1.63
N ILE A 220 6.01 -16.49 -2.76
CA ILE A 220 6.08 -17.15 -4.07
C ILE A 220 7.53 -17.45 -4.46
N GLY A 221 8.42 -16.46 -4.37
CA GLY A 221 9.84 -16.63 -4.67
C GLY A 221 10.52 -17.65 -3.76
N GLU A 222 10.32 -17.54 -2.44
CA GLU A 222 10.87 -18.46 -1.44
C GLU A 222 10.40 -19.90 -1.68
N THR A 223 9.11 -20.08 -1.98
CA THR A 223 8.53 -21.40 -2.26
C THR A 223 9.16 -22.03 -3.49
N PHE A 224 9.37 -21.25 -4.56
CA PHE A 224 10.03 -21.73 -5.77
C PHE A 224 11.49 -22.13 -5.51
N VAL A 225 12.26 -21.28 -4.81
CA VAL A 225 13.66 -21.60 -4.44
C VAL A 225 13.72 -22.88 -3.62
N ALA A 226 12.84 -23.05 -2.64
CA ALA A 226 12.76 -24.27 -1.83
C ALA A 226 12.40 -25.51 -2.69
N ALA A 227 11.47 -25.35 -3.64
CA ALA A 227 11.09 -26.43 -4.56
C ALA A 227 12.26 -26.85 -5.46
N MET A 228 13.00 -25.89 -6.03
CA MET A 228 14.17 -26.14 -6.88
C MET A 228 15.33 -26.78 -6.12
N ALA A 229 15.56 -26.39 -4.86
CA ALA A 229 16.63 -26.93 -4.02
C ALA A 229 16.56 -28.45 -3.80
N ARG A 230 15.38 -29.06 -3.97
CA ARG A 230 15.18 -30.52 -3.86
C ARG A 230 15.95 -31.29 -4.92
N PHE A 231 16.18 -30.67 -6.07
CA PHE A 231 16.84 -31.31 -7.21
C PHE A 231 18.36 -31.09 -7.20
N GLY A 232 18.85 -30.05 -6.51
CA GLY A 232 20.28 -29.72 -6.44
C GLY A 232 21.10 -30.60 -5.48
N LYS A 233 20.49 -31.49 -4.66
CA LYS A 233 21.16 -32.35 -3.69
C LYS A 233 21.42 -33.80 -4.21
N ARG A 234 21.26 -34.06 -5.51
CA ARG A 234 21.51 -35.37 -6.10
C ARG A 234 22.78 -35.35 -6.98
N GLY A 235 23.85 -34.85 -6.41
CA GLY A 235 25.19 -34.91 -7.02
C GLY A 235 26.22 -35.26 -5.97
#